data_b91f8baebbf2072f014a6a433e872eb1
#
_entry.id   b91f8baebbf2072f014a6a433e872eb1
#
_cell.length_a   1.000
_cell.length_b   1.000
_cell.length_c   1.000
_cell.angle_alpha   90.00
_cell.angle_beta   90.00
_cell.angle_gamma   90.00
#
_symmetry.space_group_name_H-M   'P 1'
#
loop_
_entity.id
_entity.type
_entity.pdbx_description
1 polymer ?
#
loop_
_entity_poly.entity_id
_entity_poly.type
_entity_poly.pdbx_seq_one_letter_code
_entity_poly.pdbx_strand_id
1 'polypeptide(L)'
;IKAQVEGGLIQAASRCIYEEVKFDNYEIISKDWDSYNIIGFDNIPTIKSNVIDRKGYPYLGVGEVVAGPTGGALSNAIYRSLGERLKIMPYTKENIKKQLLQ
;
A
#
# COMPACT_ATOMS: atom_id res chain seq x y z
N ILE A 1 -9.11 -15.62 8.89
CA ILE A 1 -8.65 -14.30 9.38
C ILE A 1 -7.22 -14.03 8.91
N LYS A 2 -6.26 -14.91 9.23
CA LYS A 2 -4.84 -14.69 8.92
C LYS A 2 -4.60 -14.41 7.43
N ALA A 3 -5.09 -15.26 6.53
CA ALA A 3 -4.97 -15.05 5.09
C ALA A 3 -5.62 -13.74 4.61
N GLN A 4 -6.73 -13.33 5.22
CA GLN A 4 -7.38 -12.07 4.91
C GLN A 4 -6.53 -10.86 5.33
N VAL A 5 -5.90 -10.92 6.48
CA VAL A 5 -4.97 -9.89 6.96
C VAL A 5 -3.73 -9.81 6.06
N GLU A 6 -3.12 -10.95 5.75
CA GLU A 6 -1.92 -11.02 4.90
C GLU A 6 -2.20 -10.52 3.48
N GLY A 7 -3.29 -10.97 2.85
CA GLY A 7 -3.71 -10.50 1.54
C GLY A 7 -4.04 -9.01 1.51
N GLY A 8 -4.73 -8.53 2.53
CA GLY A 8 -5.06 -7.10 2.67
C GLY A 8 -3.81 -6.21 2.84
N LEU A 9 -2.80 -6.69 3.58
CA LEU A 9 -1.51 -5.99 3.71
C LEU A 9 -0.79 -5.88 2.36
N ILE A 10 -0.75 -6.97 1.58
CA ILE A 10 -0.12 -6.97 0.25
C ILE A 10 -0.83 -6.00 -0.68
N GLN A 11 -2.16 -6.04 -0.73
CA GLN A 11 -2.94 -5.12 -1.56
C GLN A 11 -2.74 -3.66 -1.16
N ALA A 12 -2.77 -3.36 0.13
CA ALA A 12 -2.56 -2.00 0.61
C ALA A 12 -1.13 -1.49 0.32
N ALA A 13 -0.11 -2.35 0.48
CA ALA A 13 1.25 -2.03 0.12
C ALA A 13 1.39 -1.77 -1.39
N SER A 14 0.75 -2.59 -2.23
CA SER A 14 0.71 -2.41 -3.67
C SER A 14 0.17 -1.02 -4.05
N ARG A 15 -0.98 -0.64 -3.51
CA ARG A 15 -1.59 0.69 -3.73
C ARG A 15 -0.68 1.83 -3.30
N CYS A 16 -0.01 1.69 -2.17
CA CYS A 16 0.86 2.75 -1.66
C CYS A 16 2.15 2.93 -2.45
N ILE A 17 2.69 1.87 -3.06
CA ILE A 17 4.04 1.87 -3.65
C ILE A 17 4.01 1.88 -5.18
N TYR A 18 3.03 1.22 -5.81
CA TYR A 18 3.04 0.95 -7.25
C TYR A 18 1.85 1.53 -8.01
N GLU A 19 0.64 1.49 -7.40
CA GLU A 19 -0.59 1.64 -8.16
C GLU A 19 -0.94 3.10 -8.41
N GLU A 20 -1.08 3.47 -9.67
CA GLU A 20 -1.46 4.79 -10.12
C GLU A 20 -2.28 4.70 -11.40
N VAL A 21 -3.46 5.30 -11.40
CA VAL A 21 -4.22 5.50 -12.64
C VAL A 21 -3.65 6.71 -13.37
N LYS A 22 -3.04 6.47 -14.53
CA LYS A 22 -2.53 7.52 -15.40
C LYS A 22 -3.60 7.94 -16.41
N PHE A 23 -3.77 9.23 -16.59
CA PHE A 23 -4.72 9.81 -17.52
C PHE A 23 -4.18 11.13 -18.07
N ASP A 24 -4.68 11.52 -19.21
CA ASP A 24 -4.47 12.83 -19.79
C ASP A 24 -5.80 13.60 -19.93
N ASN A 25 -5.84 14.65 -20.73
CA ASN A 25 -7.04 15.46 -20.94
C ASN A 25 -8.16 14.75 -21.74
N TYR A 26 -7.89 13.60 -22.31
CA TYR A 26 -8.78 12.92 -23.26
C TYR A 26 -9.17 11.52 -22.80
N GLU A 27 -8.24 10.77 -22.19
CA GLU A 27 -8.47 9.37 -21.85
C GLU A 27 -7.65 8.86 -20.66
N ILE A 28 -8.05 7.69 -20.14
CA ILE A 28 -7.27 6.92 -19.18
C ILE A 28 -6.19 6.16 -19.95
N ILE A 29 -4.93 6.35 -19.54
CA ILE A 29 -3.75 5.71 -20.15
C ILE A 29 -3.52 4.31 -19.56
N SER A 30 -3.82 4.11 -18.26
CA SER A 30 -3.70 2.82 -17.59
C SER A 30 -4.86 1.90 -18.00
N LYS A 31 -4.70 1.14 -19.11
CA LYS A 31 -5.77 0.34 -19.75
C LYS A 31 -5.64 -1.16 -19.50
N ASP A 32 -4.50 -1.62 -19.07
CA ASP A 32 -4.15 -3.04 -18.90
C ASP A 32 -3.09 -3.25 -17.81
N TRP A 33 -2.72 -4.50 -17.57
CA TRP A 33 -1.73 -4.84 -16.55
C TRP A 33 -0.30 -4.42 -16.89
N ASP A 34 0.01 -4.08 -18.13
CA ASP A 34 1.32 -3.55 -18.54
C ASP A 34 1.44 -2.05 -18.21
N SER A 35 0.32 -1.35 -18.23
CA SER A 35 0.24 0.10 -17.97
C SER A 35 -0.23 0.45 -16.55
N TYR A 36 -0.80 -0.51 -15.80
CA TYR A 36 -1.19 -0.39 -14.40
C TYR A 36 -0.39 -1.36 -13.53
N ASN A 37 0.67 -0.89 -12.93
CA ASN A 37 1.58 -1.71 -12.15
C ASN A 37 0.99 -2.08 -10.79
N ILE A 38 1.08 -3.36 -10.44
CA ILE A 38 0.81 -3.90 -9.10
C ILE A 38 2.07 -4.54 -8.53
N ILE A 39 2.06 -4.84 -7.24
CA ILE A 39 3.17 -5.58 -6.61
C ILE A 39 3.28 -6.98 -7.21
N GLY A 40 4.44 -7.30 -7.79
CA GLY A 40 4.74 -8.64 -8.30
C GLY A 40 5.21 -9.60 -7.21
N PHE A 41 5.14 -10.90 -7.48
CA PHE A 41 5.53 -11.94 -6.53
C PHE A 41 6.96 -11.79 -6.00
N ASP A 42 7.88 -11.29 -6.83
CA ASP A 42 9.29 -11.08 -6.46
C ASP A 42 9.47 -9.94 -5.42
N ASN A 43 8.47 -9.09 -5.27
CA ASN A 43 8.51 -7.91 -4.39
C ASN A 43 7.59 -8.03 -3.17
N ILE A 44 6.91 -9.17 -3.00
CA ILE A 44 6.06 -9.39 -1.84
C ILE A 44 6.93 -9.51 -0.58
N PRO A 45 6.72 -8.68 0.45
CA PRO A 45 7.48 -8.76 1.67
C PRO A 45 7.10 -10.00 2.48
N THR A 46 8.00 -10.45 3.34
CA THR A 46 7.65 -11.44 4.36
C THR A 46 6.68 -10.83 5.36
N ILE A 47 5.51 -11.43 5.51
CA ILE A 47 4.47 -10.95 6.43
C ILE A 47 4.41 -11.89 7.64
N LYS A 48 4.38 -11.28 8.82
CA LYS A 48 4.12 -11.97 10.09
C LYS A 48 2.83 -11.41 10.68
N SER A 49 1.79 -12.22 10.70
CA SER A 49 0.51 -11.86 11.30
C SER A 49 0.25 -12.65 12.57
N ASN A 50 -0.31 -11.99 13.58
CA ASN A 50 -0.75 -12.61 14.81
C ASN A 50 -2.19 -12.21 15.09
N VAL A 51 -3.03 -13.21 15.35
CA VAL A 51 -4.46 -13.02 15.65
C VAL A 51 -4.66 -13.24 17.14
N ILE A 52 -5.11 -12.21 17.83
CA ILE A 52 -5.46 -12.28 19.26
C ILE A 52 -6.90 -12.78 19.38
N ASP A 53 -7.08 -13.99 19.94
CA ASP A 53 -8.40 -14.56 20.19
C ASP A 53 -9.03 -13.94 21.45
N ARG A 54 -10.04 -13.10 21.25
CA ARG A 54 -10.80 -12.46 22.33
C ARG A 54 -12.16 -13.13 22.51
N LYS A 55 -12.15 -14.28 23.15
CA LYS A 55 -13.39 -15.02 23.47
C LYS A 55 -14.39 -14.17 24.24
N GLY A 56 -15.67 -14.31 23.90
CA GLY A 56 -16.75 -13.60 24.59
C GLY A 56 -17.03 -12.17 24.09
N TYR A 57 -16.25 -11.67 23.14
CA TYR A 57 -16.52 -10.39 22.48
C TYR A 57 -17.22 -10.60 21.12
N PRO A 58 -18.06 -9.66 20.70
CA PRO A 58 -18.67 -9.72 19.37
C PRO A 58 -17.58 -9.66 18.29
N TYR A 59 -17.79 -10.42 17.24
CA TYR A 59 -16.90 -10.39 16.07
C TYR A 59 -17.23 -9.22 15.13
N LEU A 60 -16.21 -8.75 14.43
CA LEU A 60 -16.31 -7.75 13.38
C LEU A 60 -15.73 -8.28 12.08
N GLY A 61 -16.08 -7.66 10.97
CA GLY A 61 -15.49 -7.98 9.67
C GLY A 61 -13.98 -7.67 9.63
N VAL A 62 -13.22 -8.44 8.86
CA VAL A 62 -11.76 -8.28 8.70
C VAL A 62 -11.34 -7.97 7.26
N GLY A 63 -12.31 -7.64 6.37
CA GLY A 63 -12.06 -7.47 4.94
C GLY A 63 -11.04 -6.37 4.61
N GLU A 64 -11.13 -5.22 5.25
CA GLU A 64 -10.31 -4.04 4.94
C GLU A 64 -9.61 -3.42 6.15
N VAL A 65 -9.63 -4.11 7.29
CA VAL A 65 -9.10 -3.56 8.56
C VAL A 65 -7.65 -3.14 8.51
N VAL A 66 -6.85 -3.71 7.61
CA VAL A 66 -5.42 -3.44 7.48
C VAL A 66 -5.08 -2.35 6.47
N ALA A 67 -6.01 -1.92 5.63
CA ALA A 67 -5.72 -1.01 4.53
C ALA A 67 -5.18 0.35 5.00
N GLY A 68 -5.92 1.03 5.88
CA GLY A 68 -5.50 2.32 6.45
C GLY A 68 -4.22 2.22 7.28
N PRO A 69 -4.15 1.29 8.26
CA PRO A 69 -2.94 1.09 9.06
C PRO A 69 -1.69 0.79 8.24
N THR A 70 -1.79 0.03 7.14
CA THR A 70 -0.65 -0.27 6.25
C THR A 70 -0.13 1.00 5.58
N GLY A 71 -1.01 1.83 5.03
CA GLY A 71 -0.63 3.11 4.42
C GLY A 71 0.07 4.03 5.41
N GLY A 72 -0.48 4.16 6.62
CA GLY A 72 0.12 4.94 7.70
C GLY A 72 1.49 4.41 8.13
N ALA A 73 1.63 3.09 8.28
CA ALA A 73 2.89 2.45 8.65
C ALA A 73 3.97 2.65 7.59
N LEU A 74 3.64 2.48 6.31
CA LEU A 74 4.56 2.72 5.18
C LEU A 74 4.99 4.19 5.13
N SER A 75 4.06 5.13 5.24
CA SER A 75 4.37 6.56 5.31
C SER A 75 5.32 6.89 6.45
N ASN A 76 5.13 6.30 7.62
CA ASN A 76 6.00 6.50 8.78
C ASN A 76 7.39 5.85 8.58
N ALA A 77 7.46 4.68 7.97
CA ALA A 77 8.73 4.02 7.66
C ALA A 77 9.56 4.84 6.67
N ILE A 78 8.92 5.38 5.63
CA ILE A 78 9.56 6.26 4.65
C ILE A 78 10.06 7.53 5.32
N TYR A 79 9.22 8.17 6.15
CA TYR A 79 9.63 9.34 6.91
C TYR A 79 10.86 9.07 7.79
N ARG A 80 10.90 7.94 8.50
CA ARG A 80 12.06 7.56 9.32
C ARG A 80 13.34 7.38 8.50
N SER A 81 13.21 6.88 7.26
CA SER A 81 14.35 6.63 6.39
C SER A 81 14.88 7.89 5.71
N LEU A 82 14.00 8.83 5.37
CA LEU A 82 14.34 10.00 4.56
C LEU A 82 14.43 11.31 5.37
N GLY A 83 13.85 11.35 6.56
CA GLY A 83 13.72 12.58 7.36
C GLY A 83 12.61 13.51 6.88
N GLU A 84 11.97 13.21 5.74
CA GLU A 84 10.96 14.04 5.11
C GLU A 84 9.61 13.31 5.02
N ARG A 85 8.52 14.06 5.28
CA ARG A 85 7.15 13.54 5.16
C ARG A 85 6.65 13.69 3.72
N LEU A 86 6.62 12.57 3.01
CA LEU A 86 6.05 12.56 1.67
C LEU A 86 4.51 12.64 1.73
N LYS A 87 3.92 13.45 0.86
CA LYS A 87 2.48 13.76 0.82
C LYS A 87 1.77 13.18 -0.40
N ILE A 88 2.51 12.68 -1.37
CA ILE A 88 1.98 12.17 -2.65
C ILE A 88 2.29 10.69 -2.76
N MET A 89 1.27 9.89 -2.97
CA MET A 89 1.34 8.47 -3.34
C MET A 89 1.04 8.30 -4.84
N PRO A 90 1.43 7.17 -5.45
CA PRO A 90 2.22 6.09 -4.86
C PRO A 90 3.68 6.50 -4.60
N TYR A 91 4.34 5.82 -3.66
CA TYR A 91 5.73 6.08 -3.29
C TYR A 91 6.71 5.47 -4.30
N THR A 92 6.53 5.76 -5.59
CA THR A 92 7.47 5.39 -6.64
C THR A 92 8.76 6.17 -6.51
N LYS A 93 9.84 5.68 -7.13
CA LYS A 93 11.13 6.38 -7.15
C LYS A 93 10.99 7.81 -7.70
N GLU A 94 10.18 7.97 -8.74
CA GLU A 94 9.91 9.25 -9.39
C GLU A 94 9.19 10.21 -8.46
N ASN A 95 8.12 9.76 -7.80
CA ASN A 95 7.34 10.58 -6.88
C ASN A 95 8.13 10.95 -5.62
N ILE A 96 8.94 10.03 -5.11
CA ILE A 96 9.85 10.32 -4.00
C ILE A 96 10.86 11.41 -4.39
N LYS A 97 11.54 11.25 -5.52
CA LYS A 97 12.50 12.25 -6.00
C LYS A 97 11.88 13.63 -6.20
N LYS A 98 10.70 13.69 -6.83
CA LYS A 98 9.99 14.97 -7.02
C LYS A 98 9.71 15.69 -5.71
N GLN A 99 9.33 14.95 -4.66
CA GLN A 99 8.97 15.54 -3.37
C GLN A 99 10.19 15.96 -2.55
N LEU A 100 11.33 15.26 -2.71
CA LEU A 100 12.57 15.61 -2.00
C LEU A 100 13.33 16.77 -2.64
N LEU A 101 13.07 17.09 -3.91
CA LEU A 101 13.75 18.16 -4.65
C LEU A 101 12.94 19.47 -4.68
N GLN A 102 11.78 19.51 -4.03
CA GLN A 102 10.97 20.72 -3.86
C GLN A 102 11.34 21.46 -2.57
#